data_9ba601c653c98482e1f235d106804ff8
#
_entry.id   9ba601c653c98482e1f235d106804ff8
#
_cell.length_a   1.000
_cell.length_b   1.000
_cell.length_c   1.000
_cell.angle_alpha   90.00
_cell.angle_beta   90.00
_cell.angle_gamma   90.00
#
_symmetry.space_group_name_H-M   'P 1'
#
loop_
_entity.id
_entity.type
_entity.pdbx_description
1 polymer ?
#
loop_
_entity_poly.entity_id
_entity_poly.type
_entity_poly.pdbx_seq_one_letter_code
_entity_poly.pdbx_strand_id
1 'polypeptide(L)'
;VEHYDPTINKWTMVAPLREGVSNAAVVSAKLKLFAFGGTSVSHDKLPKVQCYDQCENRWTVPATCPQPWRYTAAAVLGNQIFIMGGDTEFSACSAYKFNSETYQWTKVGDVTAKRMSCHAVASGNKLYVVGGYFGIQRCKTLDCYDPTLDVWNSITTVPYSLIPTAFVSTWKHLPS
;
A
#
# COMPACT_ATOMS: atom_id res chain seq x y z
N VAL A 1 14.11 1.73 12.41
CA VAL A 1 13.07 0.70 12.34
C VAL A 1 13.17 -0.17 13.57
N GLU A 2 12.03 -0.52 14.14
CA GLU A 2 11.96 -1.36 15.33
C GLU A 2 11.12 -2.61 15.03
N HIS A 3 11.49 -3.71 15.63
CA HIS A 3 10.81 -4.99 15.60
C HIS A 3 10.28 -5.32 16.98
N TYR A 4 9.00 -5.68 17.08
CA TYR A 4 8.38 -6.16 18.32
C TYR A 4 8.37 -7.68 18.35
N ASP A 5 8.90 -8.25 19.43
CA ASP A 5 8.81 -9.68 19.71
C ASP A 5 7.76 -9.92 20.80
N PRO A 6 6.61 -10.53 20.45
CA PRO A 6 5.54 -10.78 21.40
C PRO A 6 5.88 -11.85 22.44
N THR A 7 6.86 -12.73 22.17
CA THR A 7 7.25 -13.81 23.10
C THR A 7 7.96 -13.29 24.35
N ILE A 8 8.73 -12.23 24.15
CA ILE A 8 9.47 -11.56 25.24
C ILE A 8 8.94 -10.15 25.54
N ASN A 9 7.84 -9.73 24.88
CA ASN A 9 7.20 -8.41 25.01
C ASN A 9 8.20 -7.25 24.90
N LYS A 10 9.04 -7.26 23.85
CA LYS A 10 10.12 -6.30 23.71
C LYS A 10 10.24 -5.75 22.28
N TRP A 11 10.51 -4.45 22.20
CA TRP A 11 10.94 -3.78 20.97
C TRP A 11 12.46 -3.80 20.85
N THR A 12 12.97 -4.09 19.68
CA THR A 12 14.41 -4.07 19.37
C THR A 12 14.68 -3.29 18.10
N MET A 13 15.78 -2.55 18.07
CA MET A 13 16.23 -1.86 16.87
C MET A 13 16.72 -2.86 15.83
N VAL A 14 16.26 -2.70 14.59
CA VAL A 14 16.76 -3.42 13.41
C VAL A 14 17.38 -2.43 12.44
N ALA A 15 17.94 -2.91 11.32
CA ALA A 15 18.60 -2.06 10.34
C ALA A 15 17.70 -0.89 9.93
N PRO A 16 18.23 0.33 9.83
CA PRO A 16 17.47 1.50 9.38
C PRO A 16 17.18 1.42 7.88
N LEU A 17 16.12 2.12 7.44
CA LEU A 17 15.86 2.38 6.03
C LEU A 17 17.10 2.98 5.35
N ARG A 18 17.29 2.69 4.07
CA ARG A 18 18.37 3.30 3.26
C ARG A 18 18.17 4.80 3.13
N GLU A 19 16.92 5.24 3.11
CA GLU A 19 16.51 6.63 3.15
C GLU A 19 15.28 6.77 4.05
N GLY A 20 15.34 7.68 5.01
CA GLY A 20 14.23 7.96 5.91
C GLY A 20 13.06 8.55 5.14
N VAL A 21 11.87 8.00 5.34
CA VAL A 21 10.67 8.43 4.64
C VAL A 21 9.48 8.54 5.58
N SER A 22 8.58 9.46 5.27
CA SER A 22 7.23 9.55 5.83
C SER A 22 6.19 9.30 4.74
N ASN A 23 4.98 8.90 5.10
CA ASN A 23 3.85 8.73 4.18
C ASN A 23 4.10 7.72 3.03
N ALA A 24 5.02 6.78 3.23
CA ALA A 24 5.21 5.66 2.34
C ALA A 24 4.13 4.60 2.55
N ALA A 25 3.79 3.86 1.49
CA ALA A 25 2.99 2.65 1.64
C ALA A 25 3.89 1.47 2.02
N VAL A 26 3.50 0.70 3.04
CA VAL A 26 4.30 -0.43 3.52
C VAL A 26 3.46 -1.70 3.54
N VAL A 27 4.02 -2.78 3.03
CA VAL A 27 3.41 -4.11 3.06
C VAL A 27 4.44 -5.19 3.32
N SER A 28 3.97 -6.32 3.85
CA SER A 28 4.76 -7.55 3.96
C SER A 28 4.39 -8.51 2.83
N ALA A 29 5.40 -9.02 2.14
CA ALA A 29 5.25 -10.05 1.12
C ALA A 29 6.46 -10.97 1.09
N LYS A 30 6.24 -12.31 1.11
CA LYS A 30 7.29 -13.33 1.01
C LYS A 30 8.44 -13.13 2.02
N LEU A 31 8.10 -12.93 3.29
CA LEU A 31 9.05 -12.72 4.40
C LEU A 31 9.92 -11.44 4.25
N LYS A 32 9.52 -10.53 3.38
CA LYS A 32 10.16 -9.23 3.22
C LYS A 32 9.17 -8.10 3.49
N LEU A 33 9.69 -6.95 3.90
CA LEU A 33 8.90 -5.73 3.97
C LEU A 33 9.25 -4.84 2.78
N PHE A 34 8.24 -4.25 2.17
CA PHE A 34 8.41 -3.31 1.07
C PHE A 34 7.83 -1.96 1.45
N ALA A 35 8.64 -0.91 1.31
CA ALA A 35 8.21 0.47 1.47
C ALA A 35 8.28 1.17 0.10
N PHE A 36 7.15 1.73 -0.33
CA PHE A 36 6.98 2.34 -1.65
C PHE A 36 6.83 3.85 -1.53
N GLY A 37 7.71 4.58 -2.19
CA GLY A 37 7.64 6.03 -2.26
C GLY A 37 7.79 6.71 -0.90
N GLY A 38 6.93 7.69 -0.66
CA GLY A 38 6.93 8.52 0.54
C GLY A 38 7.57 9.88 0.33
N THR A 39 7.79 10.57 1.42
CA THR A 39 8.35 11.92 1.47
C THR A 39 9.68 11.88 2.19
N SER A 40 10.73 12.43 1.59
CA SER A 40 12.06 12.57 2.19
C SER A 40 12.08 13.62 3.31
N VAL A 41 13.20 13.73 3.99
CA VAL A 41 13.45 14.83 4.96
C VAL A 41 13.40 16.19 4.27
N SER A 42 13.78 16.28 2.99
CA SER A 42 13.70 17.50 2.17
C SER A 42 12.30 17.79 1.63
N HIS A 43 11.28 16.99 2.02
CA HIS A 43 9.90 17.08 1.56
C HIS A 43 9.68 16.68 0.09
N ASP A 44 10.66 16.07 -0.56
CA ASP A 44 10.54 15.56 -1.92
C ASP A 44 9.79 14.23 -1.93
N LYS A 45 8.95 14.04 -2.96
CA LYS A 45 8.33 12.73 -3.23
C LYS A 45 9.40 11.78 -3.78
N LEU A 46 9.54 10.63 -3.18
CA LEU A 46 10.55 9.65 -3.57
C LEU A 46 9.98 8.57 -4.50
N PRO A 47 10.65 8.29 -5.63
CA PRO A 47 10.26 7.21 -6.50
C PRO A 47 11.00 5.90 -6.15
N LYS A 48 11.23 5.59 -4.87
CA LYS A 48 12.03 4.44 -4.46
C LYS A 48 11.18 3.33 -3.87
N VAL A 49 11.54 2.08 -4.19
CA VAL A 49 11.11 0.89 -3.48
C VAL A 49 12.22 0.47 -2.54
N GLN A 50 11.98 0.50 -1.24
CA GLN A 50 12.91 -0.01 -0.25
C GLN A 50 12.43 -1.38 0.23
N CYS A 51 13.32 -2.35 0.27
CA CYS A 51 13.02 -3.74 0.63
C CYS A 51 13.89 -4.17 1.81
N TYR A 52 13.24 -4.64 2.88
CA TYR A 52 13.89 -5.21 4.05
C TYR A 52 13.88 -6.73 3.97
N ASP A 53 15.04 -7.31 4.10
CA ASP A 53 15.23 -8.74 4.29
C ASP A 53 15.47 -9.03 5.78
N GLN A 54 14.54 -9.75 6.37
CA GLN A 54 14.61 -10.06 7.80
C GLN A 54 15.77 -10.98 8.14
N CYS A 55 16.11 -11.93 7.26
CA CYS A 55 17.20 -12.88 7.49
C CYS A 55 18.58 -12.19 7.48
N GLU A 56 18.74 -11.20 6.59
CA GLU A 56 19.97 -10.44 6.46
C GLU A 56 20.00 -9.19 7.37
N ASN A 57 18.89 -8.85 8.02
CA ASN A 57 18.69 -7.59 8.75
C ASN A 57 19.19 -6.40 7.93
N ARG A 58 18.73 -6.28 6.68
CA ARG A 58 19.25 -5.29 5.74
C ARG A 58 18.16 -4.72 4.85
N TRP A 59 18.19 -3.40 4.63
CA TRP A 59 17.41 -2.71 3.61
C TRP A 59 18.20 -2.56 2.31
N THR A 60 17.53 -2.77 1.20
CA THR A 60 18.01 -2.53 -0.18
C THR A 60 17.04 -1.63 -0.94
N VAL A 61 17.45 -1.13 -2.10
CA VAL A 61 16.60 -0.36 -3.03
C VAL A 61 16.57 -1.12 -4.36
N PRO A 62 15.72 -2.16 -4.48
CA PRO A 62 15.75 -3.04 -5.64
C PRO A 62 15.09 -2.45 -6.89
N ALA A 63 14.25 -1.43 -6.74
CA ALA A 63 13.50 -0.86 -7.86
C ALA A 63 13.19 0.63 -7.65
N THR A 64 12.78 1.26 -8.75
CA THR A 64 12.20 2.60 -8.77
C THR A 64 10.70 2.49 -9.04
N CYS A 65 9.89 3.30 -8.35
CA CYS A 65 8.46 3.40 -8.61
C CYS A 65 8.21 4.05 -9.99
N PRO A 66 7.12 3.70 -10.69
CA PRO A 66 6.79 4.30 -11.99
C PRO A 66 6.64 5.82 -11.96
N GLN A 67 6.34 6.35 -10.79
CA GLN A 67 6.23 7.79 -10.54
C GLN A 67 6.54 8.07 -9.06
N PRO A 68 6.98 9.30 -8.70
CA PRO A 68 7.10 9.69 -7.32
C PRO A 68 5.71 9.87 -6.70
N TRP A 69 5.47 9.26 -5.55
CA TRP A 69 4.19 9.34 -4.85
C TRP A 69 4.32 9.27 -3.33
N ARG A 70 3.30 9.76 -2.64
CA ARG A 70 3.10 9.64 -1.21
C ARG A 70 1.60 9.46 -0.90
N TYR A 71 1.26 9.04 0.31
CA TYR A 71 -0.13 8.81 0.73
C TYR A 71 -0.86 7.77 -0.15
N THR A 72 -0.13 6.85 -0.76
CA THR A 72 -0.69 5.73 -1.52
C THR A 72 -1.19 4.64 -0.59
N ALA A 73 -2.15 3.86 -1.05
CA ALA A 73 -2.51 2.60 -0.42
C ALA A 73 -1.75 1.45 -1.08
N ALA A 74 -1.43 0.42 -0.29
CA ALA A 74 -0.86 -0.82 -0.79
C ALA A 74 -1.55 -2.04 -0.17
N ALA A 75 -1.70 -3.11 -0.96
CA ALA A 75 -2.20 -4.39 -0.49
C ALA A 75 -1.56 -5.54 -1.28
N VAL A 76 -1.50 -6.71 -0.65
CA VAL A 76 -0.95 -7.91 -1.28
C VAL A 76 -2.10 -8.83 -1.69
N LEU A 77 -2.12 -9.23 -2.97
CA LEU A 77 -3.04 -10.21 -3.50
C LEU A 77 -2.25 -11.30 -4.24
N GLY A 78 -2.29 -12.51 -3.72
CA GLY A 78 -1.43 -13.59 -4.20
C GLY A 78 0.06 -13.23 -4.03
N ASN A 79 0.80 -13.28 -5.12
CA ASN A 79 2.24 -12.96 -5.16
C ASN A 79 2.53 -11.52 -5.65
N GLN A 80 1.50 -10.70 -5.78
CA GLN A 80 1.62 -9.34 -6.30
C GLN A 80 1.31 -8.32 -5.22
N ILE A 81 2.05 -7.23 -5.23
CA ILE A 81 1.78 -6.06 -4.39
C ILE A 81 1.08 -5.03 -5.27
N PHE A 82 -0.08 -4.56 -4.86
CA PHE A 82 -0.82 -3.52 -5.56
C PHE A 82 -0.67 -2.21 -4.82
N ILE A 83 -0.35 -1.15 -5.58
CA ILE A 83 -0.24 0.22 -5.08
C ILE A 83 -1.24 1.08 -5.86
N MET A 84 -2.01 1.89 -5.14
CA MET A 84 -3.09 2.66 -5.74
C MET A 84 -3.32 4.02 -5.09
N GLY A 85 -3.81 4.96 -5.87
CA GLY A 85 -4.07 6.32 -5.43
C GLY A 85 -2.80 7.09 -5.08
N GLY A 86 -2.93 8.01 -4.11
CA GLY A 86 -1.83 8.81 -3.60
C GLY A 86 -1.71 10.18 -4.25
N ASP A 87 -0.84 11.01 -3.65
CA ASP A 87 -0.44 12.29 -4.19
C ASP A 87 0.72 12.07 -5.16
N THR A 88 0.43 12.25 -6.44
CA THR A 88 1.35 12.06 -7.55
C THR A 88 1.35 13.29 -8.45
N GLU A 89 2.33 13.38 -9.35
CA GLU A 89 2.38 14.45 -10.35
C GLU A 89 1.39 14.23 -11.50
N PHE A 90 0.94 12.99 -11.72
CA PHE A 90 0.12 12.64 -12.88
C PHE A 90 -1.34 12.38 -12.53
N SER A 91 -1.62 11.31 -11.79
CA SER A 91 -3.01 10.93 -11.49
C SER A 91 -3.13 10.23 -10.15
N ALA A 92 -3.96 10.79 -9.27
CA ALA A 92 -4.32 10.17 -8.00
C ALA A 92 -5.30 8.97 -8.13
N CYS A 93 -5.62 8.55 -9.36
CA CYS A 93 -6.39 7.34 -9.66
C CYS A 93 -5.51 6.16 -10.06
N SER A 94 -4.23 6.39 -10.41
CA SER A 94 -3.39 5.34 -10.95
C SER A 94 -3.21 4.18 -9.99
N ALA A 95 -3.27 2.97 -10.54
CA ALA A 95 -2.96 1.75 -9.82
C ALA A 95 -1.93 0.90 -10.59
N TYR A 96 -1.08 0.26 -9.84
CA TYR A 96 0.01 -0.57 -10.36
C TYR A 96 0.12 -1.85 -9.55
N LYS A 97 0.53 -2.93 -10.19
CA LYS A 97 1.00 -4.14 -9.52
C LYS A 97 2.52 -4.25 -9.63
N PHE A 98 3.12 -4.68 -8.55
CA PHE A 98 4.55 -4.90 -8.41
C PHE A 98 4.81 -6.36 -8.09
N ASN A 99 5.67 -6.99 -8.87
CA ASN A 99 6.12 -8.35 -8.60
C ASN A 99 7.30 -8.30 -7.63
N SER A 100 7.13 -8.87 -6.44
CA SER A 100 8.14 -8.83 -5.37
C SER A 100 9.37 -9.71 -5.61
N GLU A 101 9.37 -10.54 -6.66
CA GLU A 101 10.50 -11.40 -7.04
C GLU A 101 11.31 -10.80 -8.17
N THR A 102 10.61 -10.34 -9.24
CA THR A 102 11.25 -9.79 -10.44
C THR A 102 11.45 -8.29 -10.37
N TYR A 103 10.82 -7.62 -9.38
CA TYR A 103 10.81 -6.17 -9.17
C TYR A 103 10.23 -5.38 -10.36
N GLN A 104 9.40 -6.03 -11.16
CA GLN A 104 8.77 -5.43 -12.33
C GLN A 104 7.42 -4.82 -11.99
N TRP A 105 7.13 -3.69 -12.63
CA TRP A 105 5.87 -2.98 -12.51
C TRP A 105 4.97 -3.25 -13.72
N THR A 106 3.68 -3.34 -13.47
CA THR A 106 2.64 -3.35 -14.52
C THR A 106 1.54 -2.37 -14.11
N LYS A 107 1.15 -1.46 -15.00
CA LYS A 107 -0.04 -0.64 -14.77
C LYS A 107 -1.28 -1.53 -14.85
N VAL A 108 -2.25 -1.29 -13.97
CA VAL A 108 -3.57 -1.93 -13.95
C VAL A 108 -4.66 -0.88 -14.06
N GLY A 109 -5.92 -1.31 -14.09
CA GLY A 109 -7.05 -0.39 -14.16
C GLY A 109 -7.01 0.67 -13.07
N ASP A 110 -7.35 1.90 -13.40
CA ASP A 110 -7.35 3.02 -12.47
C ASP A 110 -8.52 2.90 -11.47
N VAL A 111 -8.31 3.29 -10.21
CA VAL A 111 -9.39 3.34 -9.20
C VAL A 111 -10.48 4.32 -9.61
N THR A 112 -11.70 4.09 -9.16
CA THR A 112 -12.90 4.83 -9.62
C THR A 112 -12.89 6.33 -9.33
N ALA A 113 -12.11 6.76 -8.31
CA ALA A 113 -12.01 8.16 -7.92
C ALA A 113 -10.58 8.51 -7.48
N LYS A 114 -10.20 9.76 -7.73
CA LYS A 114 -8.95 10.31 -7.19
C LYS A 114 -8.97 10.27 -5.68
N ARG A 115 -7.94 9.67 -5.09
CA ARG A 115 -7.83 9.53 -3.63
C ARG A 115 -6.40 9.43 -3.14
N MET A 116 -6.10 10.08 -2.05
CA MET A 116 -4.89 9.91 -1.25
C MET A 116 -5.27 9.63 0.20
N SER A 117 -4.35 9.09 1.00
CA SER A 117 -4.62 8.64 2.36
C SER A 117 -5.83 7.70 2.45
N CYS A 118 -6.02 6.85 1.43
CA CYS A 118 -6.97 5.74 1.47
C CYS A 118 -6.30 4.49 2.01
N HIS A 119 -7.09 3.48 2.33
CA HIS A 119 -6.57 2.18 2.71
C HIS A 119 -7.08 1.09 1.79
N ALA A 120 -6.22 0.08 1.58
CA ALA A 120 -6.54 -1.06 0.76
C ALA A 120 -6.31 -2.37 1.51
N VAL A 121 -7.10 -3.38 1.20
CA VAL A 121 -6.97 -4.73 1.73
C VAL A 121 -7.35 -5.75 0.67
N ALA A 122 -6.70 -6.91 0.70
CA ALA A 122 -7.12 -8.07 -0.07
C ALA A 122 -8.07 -8.92 0.75
N SER A 123 -9.16 -9.40 0.12
CA SER A 123 -10.08 -10.37 0.71
C SER A 123 -10.63 -11.26 -0.39
N GLY A 124 -10.59 -12.57 -0.19
CA GLY A 124 -10.82 -13.51 -1.27
C GLY A 124 -9.80 -13.30 -2.40
N ASN A 125 -10.25 -13.31 -3.63
CA ASN A 125 -9.41 -13.04 -4.80
C ASN A 125 -9.61 -11.60 -5.34
N LYS A 126 -9.89 -10.64 -4.47
CA LYS A 126 -10.17 -9.24 -4.84
C LYS A 126 -9.45 -8.27 -3.92
N LEU A 127 -9.28 -7.03 -4.41
CA LEU A 127 -8.80 -5.91 -3.62
C LEU A 127 -9.96 -4.97 -3.31
N TYR A 128 -9.90 -4.37 -2.15
CA TYR A 128 -10.86 -3.37 -1.71
C TYR A 128 -10.12 -2.12 -1.27
N VAL A 129 -10.61 -0.96 -1.69
CA VAL A 129 -10.09 0.33 -1.26
C VAL A 129 -11.21 1.18 -0.69
N VAL A 130 -10.95 1.86 0.41
CA VAL A 130 -11.95 2.66 1.12
C VAL A 130 -11.41 4.02 1.50
N GLY A 131 -12.28 5.02 1.44
CA GLY A 131 -12.05 6.36 1.95
C GLY A 131 -10.97 7.14 1.22
N GLY A 132 -10.29 7.99 1.96
CA GLY A 132 -9.32 8.94 1.44
C GLY A 132 -9.96 10.27 1.02
N TYR A 133 -9.15 11.12 0.40
CA TYR A 133 -9.60 12.43 -0.08
C TYR A 133 -8.79 12.88 -1.30
N PHE A 134 -9.29 13.89 -2.01
CA PHE A 134 -8.55 14.61 -3.04
C PHE A 134 -8.95 16.09 -3.02
N GLY A 135 -7.97 16.95 -2.74
CA GLY A 135 -8.25 18.35 -2.43
C GLY A 135 -9.16 18.46 -1.20
N ILE A 136 -10.29 19.14 -1.35
CA ILE A 136 -11.31 19.29 -0.29
C ILE A 136 -12.36 18.15 -0.31
N GLN A 137 -12.37 17.33 -1.35
CA GLN A 137 -13.36 16.28 -1.53
C GLN A 137 -12.93 15.02 -0.76
N ARG A 138 -13.88 14.46 0.00
CA ARG A 138 -13.73 13.21 0.72
C ARG A 138 -14.36 12.08 -0.07
N CYS A 139 -13.58 10.99 -0.27
CA CYS A 139 -14.10 9.77 -0.89
C CYS A 139 -14.93 8.99 0.13
N LYS A 140 -16.17 8.67 -0.23
CA LYS A 140 -17.09 7.87 0.58
C LYS A 140 -17.29 6.46 0.03
N THR A 141 -16.64 6.11 -1.07
CA THR A 141 -16.85 4.82 -1.72
C THR A 141 -15.95 3.73 -1.14
N LEU A 142 -16.50 2.52 -1.11
CA LEU A 142 -15.77 1.28 -1.06
C LEU A 142 -15.70 0.73 -2.48
N ASP A 143 -14.51 0.68 -3.05
CA ASP A 143 -14.30 0.17 -4.39
C ASP A 143 -13.65 -1.20 -4.35
N CYS A 144 -13.97 -2.04 -5.32
CA CYS A 144 -13.47 -3.40 -5.48
C CYS A 144 -12.77 -3.55 -6.83
N TYR A 145 -11.59 -4.12 -6.82
CA TYR A 145 -10.86 -4.52 -8.01
C TYR A 145 -11.02 -6.01 -8.29
N ASP A 146 -11.40 -6.31 -9.52
CA ASP A 146 -11.42 -7.66 -10.05
C ASP A 146 -10.17 -7.89 -10.91
N PRO A 147 -9.21 -8.72 -10.46
CA PRO A 147 -7.96 -8.92 -11.20
C PRO A 147 -8.14 -9.73 -12.50
N THR A 148 -9.26 -10.44 -12.66
CA THR A 148 -9.57 -11.21 -13.87
C THR A 148 -9.99 -10.30 -15.01
N LEU A 149 -10.75 -9.26 -14.68
CA LEU A 149 -11.28 -8.29 -15.65
C LEU A 149 -10.42 -7.03 -15.77
N ASP A 150 -9.47 -6.84 -14.85
CA ASP A 150 -8.66 -5.62 -14.70
C ASP A 150 -9.50 -4.34 -14.54
N VAL A 151 -10.57 -4.43 -13.74
CA VAL A 151 -11.50 -3.31 -13.52
C VAL A 151 -11.77 -3.04 -12.05
N TRP A 152 -11.96 -1.76 -11.73
CA TRP A 152 -12.46 -1.30 -10.45
C TRP A 152 -13.94 -0.94 -10.54
N ASN A 153 -14.71 -1.35 -9.54
CA ASN A 153 -16.12 -1.01 -9.40
C ASN A 153 -16.41 -0.47 -8.02
N SER A 154 -17.20 0.61 -7.94
CA SER A 154 -17.73 1.06 -6.65
C SER A 154 -18.83 0.12 -6.20
N ILE A 155 -18.69 -0.46 -5.01
CA ILE A 155 -19.64 -1.44 -4.47
C ILE A 155 -20.71 -0.75 -3.64
N THR A 156 -20.28 0.16 -2.77
CA THR A 156 -21.14 0.83 -1.80
C THR A 156 -20.49 2.13 -1.32
N THR A 157 -21.26 2.90 -0.60
CA THR A 157 -20.76 4.09 0.10
C THR A 157 -20.71 3.84 1.60
N VAL A 158 -19.67 4.34 2.25
CA VAL A 158 -19.60 4.34 3.71
C VAL A 158 -20.45 5.49 4.29
N PRO A 159 -21.09 5.28 5.45
CA PRO A 159 -22.02 6.28 6.03
C PRO A 159 -21.36 7.63 6.29
N TYR A 160 -20.08 7.61 6.65
CA TYR A 160 -19.30 8.81 6.94
C TYR A 160 -18.06 8.88 6.05
N SER A 161 -17.64 10.11 5.71
CA SER A 161 -16.38 10.29 5.02
C SER A 161 -15.23 9.99 5.97
N LEU A 162 -14.39 9.02 5.60
CA LEU A 162 -13.27 8.57 6.41
C LEU A 162 -11.95 8.95 5.75
N ILE A 163 -11.01 9.40 6.58
CA ILE A 163 -9.59 9.15 6.33
C ILE A 163 -9.27 7.97 7.23
N PRO A 164 -9.30 6.74 6.70
CA PRO A 164 -9.14 5.57 7.55
C PRO A 164 -7.73 5.51 8.11
N THR A 165 -7.62 5.11 9.38
CA THR A 165 -6.33 4.84 10.02
C THR A 165 -5.87 3.41 9.81
N ALA A 166 -6.81 2.48 9.66
CA ALA A 166 -6.54 1.09 9.35
C ALA A 166 -7.72 0.44 8.61
N PHE A 167 -7.41 -0.54 7.75
CA PHE A 167 -8.38 -1.38 7.07
C PHE A 167 -7.80 -2.79 6.98
N VAL A 168 -8.48 -3.75 7.61
CA VAL A 168 -7.99 -5.12 7.71
C VAL A 168 -9.09 -6.09 7.30
N SER A 169 -8.72 -7.22 6.70
CA SER A 169 -9.62 -8.37 6.53
C SER A 169 -9.36 -9.38 7.65
N THR A 170 -10.43 -9.92 8.21
CA THR A 170 -10.36 -10.97 9.22
C THR A 170 -11.19 -12.17 8.77
N TRP A 171 -10.67 -13.38 9.02
CA TRP A 171 -11.44 -14.59 8.86
C TRP A 171 -12.18 -14.89 10.16
N LYS A 172 -13.51 -14.90 10.12
CA LYS A 172 -14.25 -15.54 11.21
C LYS A 172 -14.22 -17.05 10.95
N HIS A 173 -13.59 -17.80 11.82
CA HIS A 173 -13.96 -19.20 11.97
C HIS A 173 -15.38 -19.19 12.52
N LEU A 174 -16.36 -19.51 11.68
CA LEU A 174 -17.68 -19.88 12.19
C LEU A 174 -17.45 -21.18 12.98
N PRO A 175 -17.84 -21.21 14.27
CA PRO A 175 -17.85 -22.48 14.99
C PRO A 175 -18.75 -23.44 14.24
N SER A 176 -18.21 -24.61 13.96
CA SER A 176 -18.91 -25.75 13.37
C SER A 176 -20.04 -26.21 14.27
#